data_591cebdf45b777fa3203206784193128
#
_entry.id   591cebdf45b777fa3203206784193128
#
_cell.length_a   1.000
_cell.length_b   1.000
_cell.length_c   1.000
_cell.angle_alpha   90.00
_cell.angle_beta   90.00
_cell.angle_gamma   90.00
#
_symmetry.space_group_name_H-M   'P 1'
#
loop_
_entity.id
_entity.type
_entity.pdbx_description
1 polymer ?
#
loop_
_entity_poly.entity_id
_entity_poly.type
_entity_poly.pdbx_seq_one_letter_code
_entity_poly.pdbx_strand_id
1 'polypeptide(L)'
;MGGANLPMLVFDYDFDEQTAVEAELKGWFEAVTAKLPNGLEVALSFRDPARLSQDLENRVLAGKSCVAEPTLIVIPKVTRANMEDAVTELYMEGFFDRLVAIGRGNA
;
A
#
# COMPACT_ATOMS: atom_id res chain seq x y z
N MET A 1 -4.80 19.41 -18.34
CA MET A 1 -3.73 18.51 -18.22
C MET A 1 -3.33 18.19 -16.84
N GLY A 2 -4.04 18.68 -15.88
CA GLY A 2 -3.70 18.47 -14.49
C GLY A 2 -3.65 17.02 -14.08
N GLY A 3 -4.36 16.13 -14.77
CA GLY A 3 -4.37 14.72 -14.43
C GLY A 3 -3.09 13.97 -14.75
N ALA A 4 -2.18 14.59 -15.49
CA ALA A 4 -0.98 13.92 -15.95
C ALA A 4 0.04 13.68 -14.81
N ASN A 5 -0.12 14.35 -13.67
CA ASN A 5 0.87 14.30 -12.60
C ASN A 5 0.37 13.56 -11.36
N LEU A 6 -0.33 12.46 -11.57
CA LEU A 6 -0.79 11.61 -10.49
C LEU A 6 0.02 10.31 -10.48
N PRO A 7 0.16 9.68 -9.30
CA PRO A 7 0.81 8.38 -9.23
C PRO A 7 -0.02 7.31 -9.93
N MET A 8 0.66 6.27 -10.38
CA MET A 8 0.01 5.15 -11.04
C MET A 8 0.36 3.87 -10.30
N LEU A 9 -0.63 3.01 -10.10
CA LEU A 9 -0.38 1.68 -9.55
C LEU A 9 0.03 0.74 -10.68
N VAL A 10 1.11 0.01 -10.44
CA VAL A 10 1.60 -1.01 -11.35
C VAL A 10 1.56 -2.33 -10.62
N PHE A 11 0.75 -3.26 -11.12
CA PHE A 11 0.60 -4.57 -10.50
C PHE A 11 1.63 -5.54 -11.06
N ASP A 12 2.16 -6.41 -10.21
CA ASP A 12 3.19 -7.37 -10.60
C ASP A 12 2.65 -8.39 -11.61
N TYR A 13 1.33 -8.59 -11.61
CA TYR A 13 0.65 -9.45 -12.56
C TYR A 13 -0.74 -8.84 -12.79
N ASP A 14 -1.48 -9.40 -13.77
CA ASP A 14 -2.79 -8.86 -14.12
C ASP A 14 -3.75 -8.91 -12.91
N PHE A 15 -4.29 -7.75 -12.56
CA PHE A 15 -5.26 -7.65 -11.47
C PHE A 15 -6.64 -7.94 -12.07
N ASP A 16 -6.87 -9.21 -12.38
CA ASP A 16 -8.11 -9.65 -12.98
C ASP A 16 -9.20 -9.84 -11.93
N GLU A 17 -10.37 -10.31 -12.37
CA GLU A 17 -11.52 -10.46 -11.49
C GLU A 17 -11.24 -11.44 -10.36
N GLN A 18 -10.57 -12.54 -10.65
CA GLN A 18 -10.24 -13.54 -9.62
C GLN A 18 -9.26 -12.94 -8.58
N THR A 19 -8.25 -12.23 -9.03
CA THR A 19 -7.31 -11.56 -8.13
C THR A 19 -8.04 -10.55 -7.26
N ALA A 20 -8.97 -9.79 -7.85
CA ALA A 20 -9.76 -8.81 -7.10
C ALA A 20 -10.58 -9.46 -5.99
N VAL A 21 -11.24 -10.57 -6.29
CA VAL A 21 -12.02 -11.29 -5.29
C VAL A 21 -11.14 -11.82 -4.18
N GLU A 22 -10.01 -12.41 -4.53
CA GLU A 22 -9.08 -12.96 -3.54
C GLU A 22 -8.49 -11.89 -2.64
N ALA A 23 -8.11 -10.74 -3.20
CA ALA A 23 -7.52 -9.66 -2.41
C ALA A 23 -8.53 -9.14 -1.39
N GLU A 24 -9.77 -8.96 -1.79
CA GLU A 24 -10.81 -8.48 -0.88
C GLU A 24 -11.11 -9.51 0.21
N LEU A 25 -11.21 -10.78 -0.14
CA LEU A 25 -11.49 -11.84 0.83
C LEU A 25 -10.34 -12.03 1.83
N LYS A 26 -9.10 -12.00 1.35
CA LYS A 26 -7.93 -12.17 2.21
C LYS A 26 -7.64 -10.94 3.04
N GLY A 27 -8.06 -9.78 2.58
CA GLY A 27 -7.84 -8.52 3.27
C GLY A 27 -6.43 -7.98 3.16
N TRP A 28 -5.65 -8.42 2.16
CA TRP A 28 -4.30 -7.91 1.93
C TRP A 28 -3.88 -8.05 0.47
N PHE A 29 -2.95 -7.18 0.05
CA PHE A 29 -2.35 -7.27 -1.28
C PHE A 29 -1.00 -6.54 -1.27
N GLU A 30 0.05 -7.19 -1.81
CA GLU A 30 1.41 -6.64 -1.81
C GLU A 30 2.06 -6.62 -3.18
N ALA A 31 1.46 -7.25 -4.18
CA ALA A 31 2.07 -7.37 -5.50
C ALA A 31 1.81 -6.11 -6.34
N VAL A 32 2.13 -4.93 -5.77
CA VAL A 32 1.80 -3.65 -6.40
C VAL A 32 2.84 -2.60 -6.03
N THR A 33 3.12 -1.72 -6.99
CA THR A 33 4.09 -0.63 -6.85
C THR A 33 3.42 0.67 -7.26
N ALA A 34 3.68 1.74 -6.51
CA ALA A 34 3.27 3.08 -6.92
C ALA A 34 4.38 3.70 -7.76
N LYS A 35 4.05 4.06 -8.99
CA LYS A 35 4.97 4.78 -9.87
C LYS A 35 4.64 6.26 -9.77
N LEU A 36 5.55 7.03 -9.21
CA LEU A 36 5.33 8.45 -8.94
C LEU A 36 5.68 9.31 -10.15
N PRO A 37 5.08 10.51 -10.25
CA PRO A 37 5.37 11.41 -11.38
C PRO A 37 6.85 11.77 -11.53
N ASN A 38 7.62 11.75 -10.43
CA ASN A 38 9.06 12.06 -10.47
C ASN A 38 9.92 10.86 -10.88
N GLY A 39 9.30 9.75 -11.23
CA GLY A 39 10.02 8.55 -11.68
C GLY A 39 10.37 7.56 -10.58
N LEU A 40 10.17 7.90 -9.33
CA LEU A 40 10.41 6.96 -8.24
C LEU A 40 9.32 5.89 -8.21
N GLU A 41 9.71 4.70 -7.77
CA GLU A 41 8.80 3.57 -7.63
C GLU A 41 8.85 3.09 -6.19
N VAL A 42 7.68 2.89 -5.60
CA VAL A 42 7.55 2.53 -4.19
C VAL A 42 6.69 1.27 -4.09
N ALA A 43 7.28 0.18 -3.60
CA ALA A 43 6.52 -1.05 -3.36
C ALA A 43 5.56 -0.82 -2.19
N LEU A 44 4.33 -1.26 -2.35
CA LEU A 44 3.26 -1.01 -1.38
C LEU A 44 2.73 -2.30 -0.78
N SER A 45 2.20 -2.18 0.43
CA SER A 45 1.52 -3.28 1.10
C SER A 45 0.20 -2.75 1.64
N PHE A 46 -0.89 -3.40 1.27
CA PHE A 46 -2.23 -3.01 1.70
C PHE A 46 -2.82 -4.06 2.64
N ARG A 47 -3.52 -3.59 3.68
CA ARG A 47 -4.28 -4.42 4.61
C ARG A 47 -5.61 -3.77 4.89
N ASP A 48 -6.64 -4.58 5.11
CA ASP A 48 -7.85 -4.05 5.74
C ASP A 48 -7.72 -4.17 7.27
N PRO A 49 -8.62 -3.54 8.04
CA PRO A 49 -8.51 -3.56 9.51
C PRO A 49 -8.58 -4.95 10.11
N ALA A 50 -9.42 -5.82 9.55
CA ALA A 50 -9.56 -7.19 10.07
C ALA A 50 -8.28 -7.99 9.86
N ARG A 51 -7.66 -7.88 8.71
CA ARG A 51 -6.39 -8.58 8.43
C ARG A 51 -5.27 -8.02 9.27
N LEU A 52 -5.21 -6.70 9.43
CA LEU A 52 -4.18 -6.08 10.26
C LEU A 52 -4.28 -6.58 11.70
N SER A 53 -5.50 -6.63 12.24
CA SER A 53 -5.74 -7.13 13.59
C SER A 53 -5.30 -8.59 13.72
N GLN A 54 -5.63 -9.42 12.74
CA GLN A 54 -5.24 -10.83 12.73
C GLN A 54 -3.72 -10.98 12.68
N ASP A 55 -3.06 -10.20 11.83
CA ASP A 55 -1.61 -10.24 11.70
C ASP A 55 -0.94 -9.82 13.02
N LEU A 56 -1.46 -8.79 13.69
CA LEU A 56 -0.94 -8.37 14.98
C LEU A 56 -1.11 -9.47 16.02
N GLU A 57 -2.28 -10.09 16.08
CA GLU A 57 -2.54 -11.18 17.01
C GLU A 57 -1.57 -12.34 16.78
N ASN A 58 -1.36 -12.72 15.53
CA ASN A 58 -0.43 -13.80 15.19
C ASN A 58 1.00 -13.46 15.58
N ARG A 59 1.39 -12.19 15.40
CA ARG A 59 2.73 -11.74 15.81
C ARG A 59 2.89 -11.81 17.33
N VAL A 60 1.89 -11.37 18.06
CA VAL A 60 1.93 -11.42 19.54
C VAL A 60 2.02 -12.86 20.03
N LEU A 61 1.26 -13.78 19.44
CA LEU A 61 1.32 -15.19 19.78
C LEU A 61 2.70 -15.79 19.49
N ALA A 62 3.42 -15.25 18.52
CA ALA A 62 4.77 -15.68 18.20
C ALA A 62 5.84 -14.96 19.02
N GLY A 63 5.45 -14.20 20.05
CA GLY A 63 6.40 -13.51 20.93
C GLY A 63 6.89 -12.17 20.39
N LYS A 64 6.26 -11.64 19.36
CA LYS A 64 6.62 -10.33 18.80
C LYS A 64 5.71 -9.26 19.39
N SER A 65 6.07 -8.00 19.22
CA SER A 65 5.35 -6.90 19.83
C SER A 65 4.57 -6.02 18.87
N CYS A 66 4.73 -6.22 17.55
CA CYS A 66 4.09 -5.32 16.58
C CYS A 66 4.03 -5.94 15.19
N VAL A 67 3.27 -5.28 14.33
CA VAL A 67 3.30 -5.45 12.88
C VAL A 67 3.79 -4.14 12.29
N ALA A 68 4.83 -4.20 11.47
CA ALA A 68 5.32 -3.01 10.79
C ALA A 68 5.94 -3.39 9.46
N GLU A 69 5.66 -2.60 8.45
CA GLU A 69 6.26 -2.69 7.12
C GLU A 69 6.45 -1.27 6.61
N PRO A 70 7.52 -1.00 5.85
CA PRO A 70 7.85 0.39 5.48
C PRO A 70 6.73 1.15 4.78
N THR A 71 5.93 0.46 3.97
CA THR A 71 4.87 1.11 3.17
C THR A 71 3.54 0.42 3.36
N LEU A 72 3.24 0.02 4.59
CA LEU A 72 1.95 -0.56 4.93
C LEU A 72 0.89 0.54 4.95
N ILE A 73 -0.16 0.33 4.18
CA ILE A 73 -1.30 1.25 4.08
C ILE A 73 -2.55 0.49 4.47
N VAL A 74 -3.33 1.03 5.40
CA VAL A 74 -4.57 0.42 5.87
C VAL A 74 -5.74 1.08 5.18
N ILE A 75 -6.57 0.28 4.50
CA ILE A 75 -7.74 0.74 3.78
C ILE A 75 -8.96 -0.07 4.23
N PRO A 76 -10.18 0.46 4.08
CA PRO A 76 -11.37 -0.24 4.59
C PRO A 76 -11.60 -1.61 3.96
N LYS A 77 -11.35 -1.74 2.66
CA LYS A 77 -11.43 -3.00 1.92
C LYS A 77 -10.34 -2.99 0.86
N VAL A 78 -9.73 -4.14 0.63
CA VAL A 78 -8.64 -4.24 -0.34
C VAL A 78 -9.23 -4.45 -1.73
N THR A 79 -9.62 -3.36 -2.36
CA THR A 79 -10.10 -3.31 -3.73
C THR A 79 -9.20 -2.41 -4.55
N ARG A 80 -9.20 -2.61 -5.87
CA ARG A 80 -8.39 -1.77 -6.75
C ARG A 80 -8.75 -0.30 -6.59
N ALA A 81 -10.04 0.02 -6.55
CA ALA A 81 -10.50 1.41 -6.41
C ALA A 81 -9.99 2.03 -5.11
N ASN A 82 -10.08 1.29 -4.00
CA ASN A 82 -9.61 1.80 -2.72
C ASN A 82 -8.10 1.96 -2.68
N MET A 83 -7.37 1.06 -3.31
CA MET A 83 -5.91 1.18 -3.40
C MET A 83 -5.52 2.41 -4.22
N GLU A 84 -6.18 2.64 -5.35
CA GLU A 84 -5.91 3.80 -6.19
C GLU A 84 -6.24 5.10 -5.48
N ASP A 85 -7.39 5.15 -4.81
CA ASP A 85 -7.81 6.33 -4.07
C ASP A 85 -6.85 6.66 -2.94
N ALA A 86 -6.42 5.64 -2.19
CA ALA A 86 -5.49 5.83 -1.08
C ALA A 86 -4.15 6.39 -1.56
N VAL A 87 -3.63 5.86 -2.65
CA VAL A 87 -2.33 6.32 -3.17
C VAL A 87 -2.43 7.75 -3.68
N THR A 88 -3.51 8.09 -4.38
CA THR A 88 -3.74 9.46 -4.85
C THR A 88 -3.83 10.43 -3.68
N GLU A 89 -4.61 10.07 -2.66
CA GLU A 89 -4.78 10.91 -1.47
C GLU A 89 -3.46 11.12 -0.75
N LEU A 90 -2.71 10.04 -0.52
CA LEU A 90 -1.42 10.12 0.16
C LEU A 90 -0.41 10.95 -0.65
N TYR A 91 -0.41 10.79 -1.95
CA TYR A 91 0.45 11.60 -2.81
C TYR A 91 0.14 13.08 -2.67
N MET A 92 -1.15 13.43 -2.67
CA MET A 92 -1.57 14.83 -2.53
C MET A 92 -1.22 15.41 -1.17
N GLU A 93 -1.11 14.56 -0.15
CA GLU A 93 -0.74 14.97 1.21
C GLU A 93 0.77 15.03 1.44
N GLY A 94 1.57 14.71 0.44
CA GLY A 94 3.02 14.72 0.57
C GLY A 94 3.61 13.50 1.28
N PHE A 95 2.86 12.44 1.41
CA PHE A 95 3.30 11.22 2.10
C PHE A 95 4.58 10.65 1.48
N PHE A 96 4.61 10.55 0.16
CA PHE A 96 5.77 9.94 -0.53
C PHE A 96 7.01 10.82 -0.46
N ASP A 97 6.82 12.13 -0.44
CA ASP A 97 7.94 13.06 -0.27
C ASP A 97 8.57 12.91 1.11
N ARG A 98 7.73 12.72 2.14
CA ARG A 98 8.24 12.51 3.50
C ARG A 98 9.00 11.20 3.62
N LEU A 99 8.55 10.14 2.94
CA LEU A 99 9.27 8.86 2.93
C LEU A 99 10.67 9.02 2.36
N VAL A 100 10.79 9.72 1.24
CA VAL A 100 12.08 9.95 0.59
C VAL A 100 12.98 10.77 1.50
N ALA A 101 12.44 11.83 2.12
CA ALA A 101 13.20 12.69 3.00
C ALA A 101 13.77 11.92 4.21
N ILE A 102 12.95 11.04 4.81
CA ILE A 102 13.39 10.20 5.93
C ILE A 102 14.50 9.26 5.49
N GLY A 103 14.35 8.64 4.33
CA GLY A 103 15.36 7.75 3.78
C GLY A 103 16.70 8.46 3.57
N ARG A 104 16.66 9.67 3.05
CA ARG A 104 17.87 10.48 2.85
C ARG A 104 18.50 10.89 4.18
N GLY A 105 17.67 11.21 5.16
CA GLY A 105 18.16 11.62 6.47
C GLY A 105 18.91 10.50 7.20
N ASN A 106 18.62 9.25 6.84
CA ASN A 106 19.23 8.08 7.45
C ASN A 106 20.46 7.58 6.70
N ALA A 107 20.77 8.20 5.60
CA ALA A 107 21.90 7.76 4.76
C ALA A 107 23.25 8.16 5.31
#